data_23bbcdf982cfb68891a85491f195c47c
#
_entry.id   23bbcdf982cfb68891a85491f195c47c
#
_cell.length_a   1.000
_cell.length_b   1.000
_cell.length_c   1.000
_cell.angle_alpha   90.00
_cell.angle_beta   90.00
_cell.angle_gamma   90.00
#
_symmetry.space_group_name_H-M   'P 1'
#
loop_
_entity.id
_entity.type
_entity.pdbx_description
1 polymer ?
#
loop_
_entity_poly.entity_id
_entity_poly.type
_entity_poly.pdbx_seq_one_letter_code
_entity_poly.pdbx_strand_id
1 'polypeptide(L)'
;VIDKEDKKNIYLARNKSPLLIGLGKSENFAASDLLAIGETAESYIALEDGDVGVISSKDYKIYDHSKKRTERKILKIDSNLKSSDKGNYRHFMEKEIYEQPQAVLNTLDGRIGGGDVREDIFGKGSSELFKKVRRIQIVACGTSLHAARVASNWLSSISGIPTQIDYASEYRYRNPHVDKDSLFVTISQSGETADTLAALKYSEEKDYLSSVTICNAPTSSIARESKYFFYTNAGPEIGVASTKAFTTQLVGLMLLALSLAKSRNMNPKLRKRIITALRKLPEIMEETLCLKDEIIKICKDIAEKENALFLGRGIFYPIAKEGALKLKEI
;
A
#
# COMPACT_ATOMS: atom_id res chain seq x y z
N VAL A 1 18.85 -12.35 -17.30
CA VAL A 1 19.35 -12.94 -18.58
C VAL A 1 20.18 -14.17 -18.24
N ILE A 2 20.02 -15.21 -19.04
CA ILE A 2 20.85 -16.42 -18.94
C ILE A 2 21.67 -16.49 -20.25
N ASP A 3 22.98 -16.65 -20.12
CA ASP A 3 23.86 -16.81 -21.27
C ASP A 3 23.96 -18.29 -21.65
N LYS A 4 23.90 -18.58 -22.95
CA LYS A 4 23.99 -19.94 -23.48
C LYS A 4 25.38 -20.55 -23.21
N GLU A 5 26.41 -19.74 -23.18
CA GLU A 5 27.81 -20.16 -22.98
C GLU A 5 28.21 -20.17 -21.49
N ASP A 6 27.51 -19.36 -20.66
CA ASP A 6 27.70 -19.29 -19.21
C ASP A 6 26.47 -19.78 -18.45
N LYS A 7 26.33 -21.08 -18.33
CA LYS A 7 25.18 -21.72 -17.64
C LYS A 7 25.26 -21.65 -16.11
N LYS A 8 26.34 -21.11 -15.55
CA LYS A 8 26.53 -21.06 -14.08
C LYS A 8 26.04 -19.76 -13.46
N ASN A 9 25.87 -18.73 -14.27
CA ASN A 9 25.52 -17.41 -13.81
C ASN A 9 24.18 -16.93 -14.38
N ILE A 10 23.47 -16.14 -13.57
CA ILE A 10 22.30 -15.35 -14.00
C ILE A 10 22.69 -13.88 -13.94
N TYR A 11 22.47 -13.18 -15.03
CA TYR A 11 22.78 -11.77 -15.17
C TYR A 11 21.52 -10.94 -14.93
N LEU A 12 21.62 -9.95 -14.06
CA LEU A 12 20.54 -9.11 -13.58
C LEU A 12 20.84 -7.66 -13.96
N ALA A 13 19.83 -6.88 -14.30
CA ALA A 13 19.97 -5.43 -14.47
C ALA A 13 18.71 -4.74 -13.95
N ARG A 14 18.88 -3.78 -13.07
CA ARG A 14 17.80 -2.96 -12.58
C ARG A 14 17.74 -1.63 -13.34
N ASN A 15 16.58 -1.33 -13.87
CA ASN A 15 16.25 -0.03 -14.43
C ASN A 15 14.79 0.32 -14.07
N LYS A 16 14.61 1.12 -13.05
CA LYS A 16 13.33 1.57 -12.43
C LYS A 16 12.56 0.47 -11.70
N SER A 17 12.24 -0.64 -12.36
CA SER A 17 11.52 -1.75 -11.72
C SER A 17 12.36 -2.39 -10.60
N PRO A 18 11.72 -2.77 -9.48
CA PRO A 18 12.40 -3.44 -8.36
C PRO A 18 13.10 -4.72 -8.82
N LEU A 19 14.27 -4.97 -8.24
CA LEU A 19 15.00 -6.22 -8.44
C LEU A 19 15.80 -6.53 -7.19
N LEU A 20 15.65 -7.76 -6.68
CA LEU A 20 16.26 -8.25 -5.46
C LEU A 20 17.16 -9.45 -5.78
N ILE A 21 18.24 -9.57 -5.03
CA ILE A 21 19.04 -10.81 -4.94
C ILE A 21 18.70 -11.45 -3.60
N GLY A 22 18.07 -12.63 -3.61
CA GLY A 22 17.86 -13.45 -2.43
C GLY A 22 19.07 -14.33 -2.16
N LEU A 23 19.52 -14.39 -0.91
CA LEU A 23 20.64 -15.20 -0.46
C LEU A 23 20.11 -16.37 0.35
N GLY A 24 20.25 -17.58 -0.18
CA GLY A 24 19.90 -18.84 0.48
C GLY A 24 21.14 -19.61 0.98
N LYS A 25 20.92 -20.80 1.54
CA LYS A 25 22.02 -21.63 2.09
C LYS A 25 22.97 -22.19 1.02
N SER A 26 22.43 -22.59 -0.10
CA SER A 26 23.17 -23.27 -1.18
C SER A 26 22.84 -22.73 -2.56
N GLU A 27 22.02 -21.73 -2.63
CA GLU A 27 21.56 -21.12 -3.88
C GLU A 27 21.17 -19.66 -3.67
N ASN A 28 21.25 -18.88 -4.74
CA ASN A 28 20.83 -17.48 -4.78
C ASN A 28 19.67 -17.30 -5.75
N PHE A 29 18.84 -16.32 -5.48
CA PHE A 29 17.58 -16.07 -6.18
C PHE A 29 17.59 -14.68 -6.79
N ALA A 30 16.80 -14.49 -7.83
CA ALA A 30 16.47 -13.17 -8.37
C ALA A 30 14.95 -13.02 -8.41
N ALA A 31 14.45 -11.93 -7.84
CA ALA A 31 13.02 -11.64 -7.81
C ALA A 31 12.75 -10.13 -7.86
N SER A 32 11.57 -9.76 -8.32
CA SER A 32 11.09 -8.38 -8.27
C SER A 32 10.39 -8.05 -6.94
N ASP A 33 9.99 -9.07 -6.18
CA ASP A 33 9.26 -8.95 -4.91
C ASP A 33 9.83 -9.91 -3.87
N LEU A 34 9.83 -9.44 -2.60
CA LEU A 34 10.35 -10.21 -1.47
C LEU A 34 9.50 -11.45 -1.17
N LEU A 35 8.19 -11.40 -1.45
CA LEU A 35 7.28 -12.54 -1.25
C LEU A 35 7.67 -13.75 -2.12
N ALA A 36 8.25 -13.51 -3.31
CA ALA A 36 8.65 -14.57 -4.21
C ALA A 36 9.84 -15.40 -3.70
N ILE A 37 10.64 -14.86 -2.78
CA ILE A 37 11.85 -15.51 -2.23
C ILE A 37 11.81 -15.68 -0.71
N GLY A 38 10.72 -15.22 -0.06
CA GLY A 38 10.62 -15.17 1.40
C GLY A 38 10.73 -16.54 2.10
N GLU A 39 10.30 -17.63 1.43
CA GLU A 39 10.37 -18.98 1.97
C GLU A 39 11.74 -19.66 1.77
N THR A 40 12.49 -19.25 0.75
CA THR A 40 13.70 -19.94 0.30
C THR A 40 14.97 -19.19 0.64
N ALA A 41 14.95 -17.87 0.69
CA ALA A 41 16.08 -17.05 1.05
C ALA A 41 16.12 -16.73 2.56
N GLU A 42 17.31 -16.55 3.13
CA GLU A 42 17.52 -16.13 4.52
C GLU A 42 17.66 -14.61 4.64
N SER A 43 18.19 -13.99 3.61
CA SER A 43 18.42 -12.56 3.50
C SER A 43 18.34 -12.11 2.05
N TYR A 44 18.30 -10.82 1.83
CA TYR A 44 18.22 -10.28 0.48
C TYR A 44 18.99 -8.97 0.34
N ILE A 45 19.30 -8.64 -0.91
CA ILE A 45 19.92 -7.39 -1.33
C ILE A 45 18.97 -6.72 -2.31
N ALA A 46 18.55 -5.50 -2.04
CA ALA A 46 17.83 -4.66 -3.00
C ALA A 46 18.86 -3.98 -3.90
N LEU A 47 18.82 -4.28 -5.21
CA LEU A 47 19.64 -3.55 -6.18
C LEU A 47 19.16 -2.10 -6.28
N GLU A 48 20.05 -1.16 -6.58
CA GLU A 48 19.74 0.22 -6.88
C GLU A 48 19.55 0.45 -8.38
N ASP A 49 18.96 1.58 -8.75
CA ASP A 49 18.72 1.89 -10.17
C ASP A 49 20.04 2.03 -10.93
N GLY A 50 20.17 1.33 -12.06
CA GLY A 50 21.40 1.23 -12.83
C GLY A 50 22.36 0.13 -12.38
N ASP A 51 22.05 -0.62 -11.31
CA ASP A 51 22.87 -1.76 -10.91
C ASP A 51 22.76 -2.92 -11.89
N VAL A 52 23.90 -3.57 -12.08
CA VAL A 52 24.03 -4.86 -12.78
C VAL A 52 24.52 -5.90 -11.79
N GLY A 53 23.76 -6.97 -11.63
CA GLY A 53 24.09 -8.10 -10.76
C GLY A 53 24.49 -9.33 -11.55
N VAL A 54 25.41 -10.11 -11.02
CA VAL A 54 25.72 -11.47 -11.50
C VAL A 54 25.60 -12.39 -10.31
N ILE A 55 24.74 -13.38 -10.39
CA ILE A 55 24.54 -14.38 -9.33
C ILE A 55 24.82 -15.77 -9.84
N SER A 56 25.46 -16.56 -8.99
CA SER A 56 25.61 -18.01 -9.13
C SER A 56 24.99 -18.71 -7.93
N SER A 57 25.03 -20.02 -7.87
CA SER A 57 24.53 -20.78 -6.70
C SER A 57 25.24 -20.41 -5.39
N LYS A 58 26.49 -19.93 -5.43
CA LYS A 58 27.30 -19.68 -4.22
C LYS A 58 27.73 -18.23 -4.04
N ASP A 59 27.75 -17.45 -5.11
CA ASP A 59 28.31 -16.11 -5.12
C ASP A 59 27.42 -15.11 -5.82
N TYR A 60 27.64 -13.84 -5.49
CA TYR A 60 27.04 -12.71 -6.22
C TYR A 60 28.10 -11.60 -6.42
N LYS A 61 27.89 -10.80 -7.46
CA LYS A 61 28.66 -9.59 -7.72
C LYS A 61 27.69 -8.50 -8.18
N ILE A 62 27.90 -7.28 -7.72
CA ILE A 62 27.09 -6.12 -8.10
C ILE A 62 28.03 -5.05 -8.64
N TYR A 63 27.61 -4.44 -9.73
CA TYR A 63 28.29 -3.31 -10.39
C TYR A 63 27.31 -2.15 -10.47
N ASP A 64 27.75 -0.95 -10.10
CA ASP A 64 26.94 0.26 -10.19
C ASP A 64 26.83 0.79 -11.65
N HIS A 65 26.09 1.86 -11.84
CA HIS A 65 25.93 2.53 -13.13
C HIS A 65 27.27 2.97 -13.77
N SER A 66 28.33 3.15 -12.97
CA SER A 66 29.70 3.47 -13.41
C SER A 66 30.52 2.22 -13.73
N LYS A 67 29.89 1.04 -13.72
CA LYS A 67 30.53 -0.27 -13.91
C LYS A 67 31.60 -0.63 -12.87
N LYS A 68 31.57 0.02 -11.72
CA LYS A 68 32.44 -0.30 -10.59
C LYS A 68 31.79 -1.35 -9.70
N ARG A 69 32.57 -2.31 -9.24
CA ARG A 69 32.12 -3.29 -8.26
C ARG A 69 31.72 -2.56 -6.98
N THR A 70 30.52 -2.82 -6.52
CA THR A 70 29.93 -2.18 -5.36
C THR A 70 29.29 -3.22 -4.43
N GLU A 71 29.07 -2.82 -3.18
CA GLU A 71 28.34 -3.62 -2.21
C GLU A 71 27.05 -2.90 -1.85
N ARG A 72 25.98 -3.65 -1.65
CA ARG A 72 24.68 -3.17 -1.20
C ARG A 72 24.35 -3.80 0.15
N LYS A 73 23.50 -3.13 0.92
CA LYS A 73 23.12 -3.58 2.26
C LYS A 73 22.38 -4.91 2.19
N ILE A 74 22.87 -5.90 2.95
CA ILE A 74 22.17 -7.17 3.15
C ILE A 74 21.11 -6.96 4.24
N LEU A 75 19.87 -7.31 3.93
CA LEU A 75 18.72 -7.21 4.82
C LEU A 75 18.21 -8.62 5.14
N LYS A 76 17.84 -8.86 6.41
CA LYS A 76 17.23 -10.13 6.81
C LYS A 76 15.78 -10.17 6.37
N ILE A 77 15.32 -11.33 5.95
CA ILE A 77 13.90 -11.57 5.67
C ILE A 77 13.20 -11.79 7.00
N ASP A 78 12.12 -11.03 7.24
CA ASP A 78 11.30 -11.17 8.44
C ASP A 78 10.66 -12.57 8.48
N SER A 79 10.69 -13.21 9.66
CA SER A 79 10.07 -14.51 9.88
C SER A 79 8.57 -14.52 9.58
N ASN A 80 7.90 -13.38 9.70
CA ASN A 80 6.49 -13.23 9.37
C ASN A 80 6.20 -13.36 7.86
N LEU A 81 7.19 -13.12 7.00
CA LEU A 81 7.09 -13.35 5.56
C LEU A 81 7.24 -14.84 5.19
N LYS A 82 7.81 -15.65 6.09
CA LYS A 82 7.98 -17.10 5.90
C LYS A 82 6.71 -17.91 6.17
N SER A 83 5.68 -17.32 6.77
CA SER A 83 4.43 -17.98 7.15
C SER A 83 3.29 -17.72 6.16
N SER A 84 3.56 -17.80 4.85
CA SER A 84 2.52 -17.65 3.83
C SER A 84 1.70 -18.94 3.62
N ASP A 85 1.45 -19.70 4.71
CA ASP A 85 0.55 -20.85 4.66
C ASP A 85 -0.89 -20.38 4.46
N LYS A 86 -1.61 -21.04 3.53
CA LYS A 86 -3.05 -20.83 3.33
C LYS A 86 -3.88 -21.28 4.54
N GLY A 87 -3.32 -22.08 5.42
CA GLY A 87 -4.07 -22.70 6.50
C GLY A 87 -5.22 -23.57 5.95
N ASN A 88 -6.38 -23.46 6.55
CA ASN A 88 -7.58 -24.22 6.16
C ASN A 88 -8.36 -23.60 4.99
N TYR A 89 -7.86 -22.52 4.38
CA TYR A 89 -8.56 -21.83 3.28
C TYR A 89 -8.18 -22.41 1.92
N ARG A 90 -9.14 -22.45 1.02
CA ARG A 90 -8.93 -22.93 -0.35
C ARG A 90 -8.04 -21.98 -1.15
N HIS A 91 -8.20 -20.67 -0.95
CA HIS A 91 -7.50 -19.60 -1.67
C HIS A 91 -6.91 -18.59 -0.69
N PHE A 92 -5.78 -17.98 -1.07
CA PHE A 92 -5.18 -16.87 -0.30
C PHE A 92 -6.16 -15.71 -0.12
N MET A 93 -6.86 -15.32 -1.17
CA MET A 93 -7.85 -14.27 -1.09
C MET A 93 -8.95 -14.56 -0.07
N GLU A 94 -9.43 -15.80 0.03
CA GLU A 94 -10.41 -16.17 1.06
C GLU A 94 -9.82 -15.99 2.46
N LYS A 95 -8.60 -16.47 2.70
CA LYS A 95 -7.89 -16.25 3.96
C LYS A 95 -7.80 -14.75 4.28
N GLU A 96 -7.37 -13.94 3.33
CA GLU A 96 -7.16 -12.50 3.48
C GLU A 96 -8.47 -11.73 3.74
N ILE A 97 -9.60 -12.21 3.21
CA ILE A 97 -10.94 -11.70 3.55
C ILE A 97 -11.22 -11.91 5.04
N TYR A 98 -10.93 -13.11 5.58
CA TYR A 98 -11.14 -13.41 7.00
C TYR A 98 -10.08 -12.77 7.92
N GLU A 99 -8.93 -12.38 7.41
CA GLU A 99 -7.90 -11.65 8.17
C GLU A 99 -8.20 -10.17 8.37
N GLN A 100 -9.19 -9.61 7.68
CA GLN A 100 -9.49 -8.16 7.72
C GLN A 100 -9.73 -7.62 9.13
N PRO A 101 -10.51 -8.26 10.03
CA PRO A 101 -10.70 -7.77 11.39
C PRO A 101 -9.37 -7.59 12.14
N GLN A 102 -8.51 -8.61 12.07
CA GLN A 102 -7.20 -8.57 12.71
C GLN A 102 -6.27 -7.53 12.05
N ALA A 103 -6.31 -7.41 10.72
CA ALA A 103 -5.54 -6.39 10.00
C ALA A 103 -5.94 -4.96 10.40
N VAL A 104 -7.23 -4.72 10.64
CA VAL A 104 -7.72 -3.43 11.17
C VAL A 104 -7.24 -3.20 12.60
N LEU A 105 -7.28 -4.21 13.47
CA LEU A 105 -6.73 -4.10 14.83
C LEU A 105 -5.24 -3.71 14.79
N ASN A 106 -4.45 -4.41 13.97
CA ASN A 106 -3.03 -4.13 13.81
C ASN A 106 -2.79 -2.70 13.25
N THR A 107 -3.67 -2.25 12.34
CA THR A 107 -3.59 -0.89 11.79
C THR A 107 -3.92 0.18 12.82
N LEU A 108 -4.77 -0.11 13.78
CA LEU A 108 -5.16 0.83 14.84
C LEU A 108 -4.22 0.81 16.05
N ASP A 109 -3.46 -0.28 16.22
CA ASP A 109 -2.60 -0.46 17.38
C ASP A 109 -1.54 0.64 17.48
N GLY A 110 -1.38 1.16 18.68
CA GLY A 110 -0.47 2.25 18.99
C GLY A 110 -0.85 3.62 18.40
N ARG A 111 -1.92 3.73 17.59
CA ARG A 111 -2.29 4.97 16.86
C ARG A 111 -3.46 5.74 17.45
N ILE A 112 -4.27 5.07 18.27
CA ILE A 112 -5.38 5.68 19.00
C ILE A 112 -5.12 5.56 20.49
N GLY A 113 -5.12 6.69 21.21
CA GLY A 113 -4.93 6.75 22.65
C GLY A 113 -5.68 7.92 23.28
N GLY A 114 -6.13 7.79 24.53
CA GLY A 114 -6.81 8.89 25.22
C GLY A 114 -8.12 9.39 24.54
N GLY A 115 -8.74 8.56 23.68
CA GLY A 115 -9.94 8.95 22.94
C GLY A 115 -9.67 9.78 21.67
N ASP A 116 -8.41 9.89 21.24
CA ASP A 116 -8.01 10.63 20.05
C ASP A 116 -6.92 9.88 19.24
N VAL A 117 -6.64 10.36 18.04
CA VAL A 117 -5.48 9.93 17.26
C VAL A 117 -4.21 10.48 17.92
N ARG A 118 -3.21 9.61 18.12
CA ARG A 118 -1.92 10.03 18.66
C ARG A 118 -1.19 10.95 17.68
N GLU A 119 -0.26 11.73 18.20
CA GLU A 119 0.56 12.61 17.38
C GLU A 119 1.60 11.83 16.59
N ASP A 120 2.00 12.41 15.47
CA ASP A 120 3.11 11.93 14.64
C ASP A 120 3.00 10.47 14.16
N ILE A 121 1.77 9.93 14.05
CA ILE A 121 1.54 8.55 13.54
C ILE A 121 1.92 8.38 12.07
N PHE A 122 2.14 9.47 11.34
CA PHE A 122 2.64 9.49 9.96
C PHE A 122 4.16 9.77 9.90
N GLY A 123 4.84 9.82 11.03
CA GLY A 123 6.26 10.13 11.17
C GLY A 123 6.49 11.40 11.98
N LYS A 124 7.65 11.50 12.59
CA LYS A 124 8.04 12.60 13.48
C LYS A 124 7.86 13.96 12.80
N GLY A 125 7.12 14.85 13.43
CA GLY A 125 6.83 16.21 12.94
C GLY A 125 5.65 16.29 11.96
N SER A 126 4.97 15.18 11.66
CA SER A 126 3.80 15.20 10.78
C SER A 126 2.64 16.03 11.33
N SER A 127 2.47 16.09 12.64
CA SER A 127 1.44 16.89 13.30
C SER A 127 1.63 18.39 13.04
N GLU A 128 2.86 18.88 13.05
CA GLU A 128 3.16 20.29 12.74
C GLU A 128 3.02 20.59 11.23
N LEU A 129 3.40 19.65 10.38
CA LEU A 129 3.18 19.75 8.94
C LEU A 129 1.68 19.91 8.64
N PHE A 130 0.82 19.07 9.24
CA PHE A 130 -0.60 19.02 8.95
C PHE A 130 -1.35 20.31 9.31
N LYS A 131 -0.82 21.14 10.21
CA LYS A 131 -1.36 22.48 10.48
C LYS A 131 -1.26 23.42 9.28
N LYS A 132 -0.26 23.22 8.43
CA LYS A 132 0.04 24.07 7.26
C LYS A 132 -0.68 23.63 5.99
N VAL A 133 -1.14 22.38 5.90
CA VAL A 133 -1.80 21.82 4.72
C VAL A 133 -3.11 22.57 4.43
N ARG A 134 -3.32 22.99 3.20
CA ARG A 134 -4.56 23.64 2.73
C ARG A 134 -5.23 22.88 1.60
N ARG A 135 -4.49 22.05 0.90
CA ARG A 135 -4.95 21.20 -0.22
C ARG A 135 -4.31 19.83 -0.13
N ILE A 136 -4.94 18.85 -0.73
CA ILE A 136 -4.39 17.50 -0.82
C ILE A 136 -4.50 17.03 -2.26
N GLN A 137 -3.38 16.53 -2.79
CA GLN A 137 -3.32 15.77 -4.03
C GLN A 137 -3.06 14.31 -3.67
N ILE A 138 -3.96 13.40 -4.03
CA ILE A 138 -3.77 11.96 -3.85
C ILE A 138 -3.54 11.32 -5.21
N VAL A 139 -2.53 10.46 -5.32
CA VAL A 139 -2.30 9.64 -6.52
C VAL A 139 -2.16 8.18 -6.14
N ALA A 140 -2.82 7.32 -6.91
CA ALA A 140 -2.82 5.87 -6.71
C ALA A 140 -3.28 5.15 -7.98
N CYS A 141 -3.22 3.83 -7.99
CA CYS A 141 -3.78 2.97 -9.03
C CYS A 141 -4.75 1.95 -8.42
N GLY A 142 -5.68 1.42 -9.24
CA GLY A 142 -6.55 0.29 -8.90
C GLY A 142 -7.32 0.47 -7.60
N THR A 143 -7.30 -0.55 -6.77
CA THR A 143 -7.94 -0.61 -5.44
C THR A 143 -7.53 0.56 -4.54
N SER A 144 -6.25 0.94 -4.53
CA SER A 144 -5.76 2.08 -3.75
C SER A 144 -6.36 3.42 -4.21
N LEU A 145 -6.63 3.57 -5.51
CA LEU A 145 -7.34 4.75 -6.03
C LEU A 145 -8.79 4.78 -5.57
N HIS A 146 -9.45 3.63 -5.50
CA HIS A 146 -10.82 3.56 -4.98
C HIS A 146 -10.86 3.90 -3.49
N ALA A 147 -9.89 3.46 -2.70
CA ALA A 147 -9.73 3.88 -1.31
C ALA A 147 -9.55 5.41 -1.20
N ALA A 148 -8.70 6.01 -2.04
CA ALA A 148 -8.54 7.46 -2.11
C ALA A 148 -9.86 8.18 -2.40
N ARG A 149 -10.66 7.67 -3.34
CA ARG A 149 -11.96 8.27 -3.70
C ARG A 149 -12.98 8.21 -2.58
N VAL A 150 -13.00 7.14 -1.78
CA VAL A 150 -13.81 7.11 -0.54
C VAL A 150 -13.32 8.19 0.42
N ALA A 151 -12.00 8.24 0.64
CA ALA A 151 -11.39 9.13 1.61
C ALA A 151 -11.50 10.62 1.24
N SER A 152 -11.63 10.98 -0.03
CA SER A 152 -11.80 12.38 -0.44
C SER A 152 -13.05 13.02 0.17
N ASN A 153 -14.12 12.22 0.32
CA ASN A 153 -15.32 12.68 1.01
C ASN A 153 -15.04 12.94 2.50
N TRP A 154 -14.25 12.08 3.15
CA TRP A 154 -13.90 12.24 4.56
C TRP A 154 -12.94 13.41 4.77
N LEU A 155 -11.93 13.53 3.93
CA LEU A 155 -10.96 14.63 3.99
C LEU A 155 -11.68 15.98 3.83
N SER A 156 -12.58 16.10 2.87
CA SER A 156 -13.35 17.34 2.67
C SER A 156 -14.33 17.60 3.83
N SER A 157 -15.10 16.59 4.27
CA SER A 157 -16.16 16.79 5.28
C SER A 157 -15.63 16.88 6.72
N ILE A 158 -14.55 16.16 7.06
CA ILE A 158 -13.99 16.08 8.40
C ILE A 158 -12.91 17.14 8.64
N SER A 159 -11.97 17.29 7.69
CA SER A 159 -10.87 18.24 7.82
C SER A 159 -11.12 19.58 7.11
N GLY A 160 -12.13 19.67 6.27
CA GLY A 160 -12.41 20.87 5.47
C GLY A 160 -11.37 21.14 4.38
N ILE A 161 -10.52 20.16 4.04
CA ILE A 161 -9.44 20.33 3.06
C ILE A 161 -9.88 19.83 1.69
N PRO A 162 -9.87 20.68 0.64
CA PRO A 162 -10.09 20.25 -0.73
C PRO A 162 -9.10 19.17 -1.13
N THR A 163 -9.62 18.07 -1.69
CA THR A 163 -8.81 16.90 -2.07
C THR A 163 -9.04 16.58 -3.53
N GLN A 164 -7.98 16.57 -4.30
CA GLN A 164 -7.93 16.13 -5.68
C GLN A 164 -7.33 14.72 -5.76
N ILE A 165 -7.85 13.91 -6.70
CA ILE A 165 -7.40 12.53 -6.88
C ILE A 165 -7.12 12.30 -8.36
N ASP A 166 -5.96 11.74 -8.64
CA ASP A 166 -5.55 11.36 -9.99
C ASP A 166 -5.04 9.92 -10.05
N TYR A 167 -5.17 9.31 -11.23
CA TYR A 167 -4.45 8.07 -11.53
C TYR A 167 -2.95 8.36 -11.56
N ALA A 168 -2.15 7.54 -10.90
CA ALA A 168 -0.70 7.71 -10.87
C ALA A 168 -0.09 7.60 -12.27
N SER A 169 -0.64 6.74 -13.14
CA SER A 169 -0.25 6.62 -14.56
C SER A 169 -0.43 7.91 -15.35
N GLU A 170 -1.46 8.70 -15.04
CA GLU A 170 -1.78 9.93 -15.76
C GLU A 170 -1.10 11.17 -15.17
N TYR A 171 -0.93 11.19 -13.83
CA TYR A 171 -0.48 12.36 -13.10
C TYR A 171 0.87 12.89 -13.61
N ARG A 172 1.84 12.01 -13.84
CA ARG A 172 3.19 12.39 -14.27
C ARG A 172 3.27 12.99 -15.69
N TYR A 173 2.26 12.74 -16.52
CA TYR A 173 2.19 13.29 -17.89
C TYR A 173 1.43 14.61 -17.97
N ARG A 174 0.75 14.98 -16.90
CA ARG A 174 0.16 16.30 -16.74
C ARG A 174 1.22 17.24 -16.18
N ASN A 175 1.07 18.53 -16.45
CA ASN A 175 1.87 19.56 -15.76
C ASN A 175 0.94 20.34 -14.82
N PRO A 176 0.56 19.75 -13.66
CA PRO A 176 -0.39 20.37 -12.78
C PRO A 176 0.19 21.62 -12.14
N HIS A 177 -0.63 22.63 -11.98
CA HIS A 177 -0.33 23.73 -11.07
C HIS A 177 -0.40 23.20 -9.64
N VAL A 178 0.62 23.50 -8.84
CA VAL A 178 0.72 23.07 -7.44
C VAL A 178 0.77 24.28 -6.53
N ASP A 179 -0.18 24.37 -5.61
CA ASP A 179 -0.13 25.35 -4.53
C ASP A 179 0.87 24.88 -3.46
N LYS A 180 1.73 25.78 -2.97
CA LYS A 180 2.82 25.46 -2.00
C LYS A 180 2.34 24.91 -0.64
N ASP A 181 1.07 25.05 -0.33
CA ASP A 181 0.43 24.49 0.87
C ASP A 181 -0.28 23.17 0.60
N SER A 182 0.00 22.54 -0.54
CA SER A 182 -0.55 21.23 -0.95
C SER A 182 0.27 20.08 -0.39
N LEU A 183 -0.41 19.08 0.18
CA LEU A 183 0.17 17.80 0.59
C LEU A 183 0.03 16.79 -0.55
N PHE A 184 1.13 16.17 -0.94
CA PHE A 184 1.11 15.05 -1.88
C PHE A 184 0.94 13.73 -1.13
N VAL A 185 -0.04 12.92 -1.51
CA VAL A 185 -0.32 11.64 -0.85
C VAL A 185 -0.28 10.52 -1.85
N THR A 186 0.50 9.48 -1.56
CA THR A 186 0.51 8.24 -2.33
C THR A 186 -0.06 7.08 -1.52
N ILE A 187 -0.72 6.16 -2.20
CA ILE A 187 -1.29 4.96 -1.58
C ILE A 187 -0.89 3.76 -2.43
N SER A 188 -0.31 2.76 -1.79
CA SER A 188 0.09 1.52 -2.45
C SER A 188 0.06 0.35 -1.46
N GLN A 189 -0.34 -0.83 -1.89
CA GLN A 189 -0.23 -2.04 -1.06
C GLN A 189 1.24 -2.49 -1.00
N SER A 190 1.87 -2.74 -2.14
CA SER A 190 3.25 -3.26 -2.23
C SER A 190 4.31 -2.17 -2.03
N GLY A 191 3.97 -0.90 -2.31
CA GLY A 191 4.94 0.19 -2.35
C GLY A 191 5.94 0.09 -3.49
N GLU A 192 5.67 -0.76 -4.48
CA GLU A 192 6.50 -0.97 -5.67
C GLU A 192 5.75 -0.68 -6.98
N THR A 193 4.54 -0.16 -6.91
CA THR A 193 3.77 0.24 -8.10
C THR A 193 4.52 1.30 -8.89
N ALA A 194 4.99 0.94 -10.08
CA ALA A 194 5.89 1.75 -10.89
C ALA A 194 5.36 3.17 -11.17
N ASP A 195 4.07 3.29 -11.54
CA ASP A 195 3.46 4.59 -11.80
C ASP A 195 3.32 5.44 -10.55
N THR A 196 3.00 4.83 -9.40
CA THR A 196 2.88 5.54 -8.11
C THR A 196 4.26 6.04 -7.65
N LEU A 197 5.30 5.23 -7.79
CA LEU A 197 6.68 5.64 -7.50
C LEU A 197 7.14 6.76 -8.43
N ALA A 198 6.85 6.64 -9.72
CA ALA A 198 7.20 7.67 -10.69
C ALA A 198 6.46 9.00 -10.43
N ALA A 199 5.18 8.94 -10.03
CA ALA A 199 4.42 10.12 -9.64
C ALA A 199 4.96 10.76 -8.36
N LEU A 200 5.40 9.95 -7.37
CA LEU A 200 6.04 10.45 -6.15
C LEU A 200 7.35 11.18 -6.48
N LYS A 201 8.23 10.59 -7.28
CA LYS A 201 9.47 11.24 -7.72
C LYS A 201 9.20 12.53 -8.51
N TYR A 202 8.22 12.50 -9.41
CA TYR A 202 7.82 13.72 -10.13
C TYR A 202 7.29 14.82 -9.20
N SER A 203 6.63 14.45 -8.09
CA SER A 203 6.15 15.42 -7.11
C SER A 203 7.29 16.17 -6.38
N GLU A 204 8.49 15.58 -6.31
CA GLU A 204 9.67 16.23 -5.70
C GLU A 204 10.20 17.40 -6.55
N GLU A 205 9.91 17.38 -7.86
CA GLU A 205 10.23 18.48 -8.79
C GLU A 205 9.19 19.62 -8.73
N LYS A 206 8.16 19.47 -7.90
CA LYS A 206 7.05 20.41 -7.75
C LYS A 206 7.06 21.05 -6.36
N ASP A 207 6.39 22.17 -6.24
CA ASP A 207 6.33 22.98 -5.01
C ASP A 207 5.36 22.42 -3.95
N TYR A 208 5.23 21.09 -3.81
CA TYR A 208 4.44 20.51 -2.72
C TYR A 208 5.05 20.80 -1.36
N LEU A 209 4.19 21.05 -0.37
CA LEU A 209 4.61 21.26 1.02
C LEU A 209 5.38 20.05 1.57
N SER A 210 4.93 18.85 1.25
CA SER A 210 5.58 17.59 1.58
C SER A 210 4.86 16.41 0.92
N SER A 211 5.40 15.18 1.10
CA SER A 211 4.77 13.94 0.69
C SER A 211 4.47 13.01 1.87
N VAL A 212 3.34 12.30 1.80
CA VAL A 212 2.93 11.24 2.72
C VAL A 212 2.61 9.99 1.93
N THR A 213 3.11 8.85 2.36
CA THR A 213 2.72 7.55 1.79
C THR A 213 1.95 6.71 2.80
N ILE A 214 0.86 6.10 2.35
CA ILE A 214 0.13 5.04 3.07
C ILE A 214 0.41 3.73 2.36
N CYS A 215 1.14 2.80 3.01
CA CYS A 215 1.61 1.58 2.38
C CYS A 215 1.70 0.42 3.37
N ASN A 216 1.64 -0.80 2.84
CA ASN A 216 1.76 -2.03 3.65
C ASN A 216 3.18 -2.63 3.64
N ALA A 217 4.13 -2.01 2.96
CA ALA A 217 5.52 -2.49 2.86
C ALA A 217 6.51 -1.39 3.30
N PRO A 218 6.99 -1.42 4.57
CA PRO A 218 7.83 -0.34 5.11
C PRO A 218 9.23 -0.28 4.49
N THR A 219 9.67 -1.34 3.84
CA THR A 219 10.98 -1.40 3.17
C THR A 219 10.90 -1.14 1.67
N SER A 220 9.72 -0.81 1.16
CA SER A 220 9.49 -0.58 -0.27
C SER A 220 10.14 0.70 -0.80
N SER A 221 10.22 0.78 -2.14
CA SER A 221 10.77 1.95 -2.82
C SER A 221 9.97 3.22 -2.52
N ILE A 222 8.63 3.17 -2.54
CA ILE A 222 7.78 4.32 -2.23
C ILE A 222 7.96 4.75 -0.77
N ALA A 223 8.11 3.80 0.17
CA ALA A 223 8.33 4.13 1.58
C ALA A 223 9.66 4.86 1.81
N ARG A 224 10.72 4.48 1.09
CA ARG A 224 12.04 5.12 1.19
C ARG A 224 12.10 6.52 0.58
N GLU A 225 11.35 6.74 -0.50
CA GLU A 225 11.33 8.05 -1.19
C GLU A 225 10.40 9.07 -0.49
N SER A 226 9.43 8.62 0.31
CA SER A 226 8.47 9.50 0.96
C SER A 226 9.05 10.22 2.17
N LYS A 227 8.66 11.48 2.37
CA LYS A 227 9.05 12.26 3.57
C LYS A 227 8.37 11.77 4.84
N TYR A 228 7.10 11.38 4.73
CA TYR A 228 6.29 10.83 5.81
C TYR A 228 5.65 9.52 5.37
N PHE A 229 5.54 8.60 6.29
CA PHE A 229 5.12 7.23 5.98
C PHE A 229 4.13 6.69 7.03
N PHE A 230 3.07 6.07 6.55
CA PHE A 230 2.11 5.34 7.36
C PHE A 230 2.09 3.87 6.95
N TYR A 231 2.56 3.01 7.83
CA TYR A 231 2.53 1.57 7.66
C TYR A 231 1.14 1.03 8.05
N THR A 232 0.42 0.40 7.11
CA THR A 232 -0.92 -0.15 7.41
C THR A 232 -0.87 -1.38 8.30
N ASN A 233 0.25 -2.12 8.32
CA ASN A 233 0.44 -3.32 9.13
C ASN A 233 -0.63 -4.39 8.92
N ALA A 234 -1.08 -4.56 7.66
CA ALA A 234 -2.10 -5.53 7.27
C ALA A 234 -1.56 -6.98 7.22
N GLY A 235 -0.24 -7.16 7.36
CA GLY A 235 0.43 -8.42 7.06
C GLY A 235 0.57 -8.68 5.55
N PRO A 236 1.19 -9.79 5.16
CA PRO A 236 1.36 -10.17 3.75
C PRO A 236 0.02 -10.35 3.05
N GLU A 237 -0.12 -9.83 1.84
CA GLU A 237 -1.27 -10.03 0.95
C GLU A 237 -0.74 -10.64 -0.35
N ILE A 238 -1.14 -11.87 -0.63
CA ILE A 238 -0.62 -12.73 -1.70
C ILE A 238 -1.65 -12.88 -2.81
N GLY A 239 -2.93 -12.81 -2.46
CA GLY A 239 -4.03 -12.83 -3.43
C GLY A 239 -3.86 -11.74 -4.47
N VAL A 240 -4.11 -12.08 -5.75
CA VAL A 240 -4.00 -11.13 -6.86
C VAL A 240 -4.92 -9.93 -6.66
N ALA A 241 -6.16 -10.19 -6.27
CA ALA A 241 -7.14 -9.14 -5.96
C ALA A 241 -7.00 -8.71 -4.50
N SER A 242 -6.69 -7.45 -4.28
CA SER A 242 -6.53 -6.86 -2.95
C SER A 242 -7.82 -6.90 -2.11
N THR A 243 -7.70 -7.23 -0.84
CA THR A 243 -8.81 -7.35 0.14
C THR A 243 -8.50 -6.57 1.41
N LYS A 244 -7.74 -7.17 2.33
CA LYS A 244 -7.38 -6.55 3.62
C LYS A 244 -6.55 -5.26 3.46
N ALA A 245 -5.75 -5.14 2.39
CA ALA A 245 -5.02 -3.91 2.12
C ALA A 245 -5.97 -2.75 1.80
N PHE A 246 -7.07 -2.97 1.05
CA PHE A 246 -8.09 -1.95 0.81
C PHE A 246 -8.67 -1.42 2.13
N THR A 247 -9.10 -2.33 2.99
CA THR A 247 -9.73 -2.00 4.27
C THR A 247 -8.77 -1.23 5.19
N THR A 248 -7.52 -1.69 5.28
CA THR A 248 -6.50 -1.01 6.12
C THR A 248 -6.05 0.32 5.53
N GLN A 249 -6.06 0.50 4.20
CA GLN A 249 -5.86 1.80 3.56
C GLN A 249 -6.99 2.77 3.92
N LEU A 250 -8.25 2.32 3.92
CA LEU A 250 -9.37 3.14 4.36
C LEU A 250 -9.22 3.59 5.82
N VAL A 251 -8.76 2.70 6.71
CA VAL A 251 -8.47 3.04 8.10
C VAL A 251 -7.34 4.08 8.19
N GLY A 252 -6.24 3.87 7.46
CA GLY A 252 -5.13 4.83 7.41
C GLY A 252 -5.53 6.21 6.89
N LEU A 253 -6.38 6.24 5.88
CA LEU A 253 -6.95 7.48 5.32
C LEU A 253 -7.91 8.18 6.27
N MET A 254 -8.71 7.44 7.04
CA MET A 254 -9.55 8.02 8.10
C MET A 254 -8.68 8.61 9.22
N LEU A 255 -7.61 7.94 9.60
CA LEU A 255 -6.65 8.47 10.57
C LEU A 255 -5.95 9.72 10.04
N LEU A 256 -5.65 9.79 8.74
CA LEU A 256 -5.14 11.00 8.09
C LEU A 256 -6.15 12.16 8.18
N ALA A 257 -7.42 11.90 7.84
CA ALA A 257 -8.47 12.90 7.93
C ALA A 257 -8.64 13.44 9.36
N LEU A 258 -8.61 12.57 10.38
CA LEU A 258 -8.67 12.94 11.79
C LEU A 258 -7.44 13.74 12.23
N SER A 259 -6.23 13.35 11.80
CA SER A 259 -4.98 14.05 12.11
C SER A 259 -4.97 15.46 11.52
N LEU A 260 -5.39 15.61 10.27
CA LEU A 260 -5.53 16.90 9.60
C LEU A 260 -6.61 17.78 10.25
N ALA A 261 -7.71 17.19 10.72
CA ALA A 261 -8.80 17.91 11.38
C ALA A 261 -8.45 18.36 12.81
N LYS A 262 -7.43 17.77 13.43
CA LYS A 262 -7.04 18.04 14.82
C LYS A 262 -6.73 19.54 15.05
N SER A 263 -6.11 20.19 14.10
CA SER A 263 -5.76 21.63 14.14
C SER A 263 -6.84 22.56 13.59
N ARG A 264 -8.02 22.04 13.22
CA ARG A 264 -9.07 22.79 12.51
C ARG A 264 -10.41 22.88 13.26
N ASN A 265 -10.39 22.86 14.58
CA ASN A 265 -11.58 22.98 15.42
C ASN A 265 -12.69 21.96 15.07
N MET A 266 -12.31 20.74 14.71
CA MET A 266 -13.27 19.66 14.50
C MET A 266 -14.15 19.47 15.73
N ASN A 267 -15.46 19.28 15.53
CA ASN A 267 -16.39 19.01 16.61
C ASN A 267 -15.94 17.80 17.46
N PRO A 268 -15.67 17.99 18.78
CA PRO A 268 -15.16 16.92 19.64
C PRO A 268 -16.10 15.72 19.75
N LYS A 269 -17.43 15.94 19.69
CA LYS A 269 -18.44 14.87 19.74
C LYS A 269 -18.36 13.99 18.48
N LEU A 270 -18.19 14.61 17.29
CA LEU A 270 -18.02 13.88 16.04
C LEU A 270 -16.72 13.09 16.06
N ARG A 271 -15.61 13.70 16.50
CA ARG A 271 -14.31 13.04 16.65
C ARG A 271 -14.42 11.79 17.54
N LYS A 272 -14.98 11.93 18.73
CA LYS A 272 -15.16 10.81 19.67
C LYS A 272 -16.01 9.69 19.05
N ARG A 273 -17.08 10.06 18.33
CA ARG A 273 -17.94 9.08 17.63
C ARG A 273 -17.16 8.29 16.58
N ILE A 274 -16.33 8.95 15.75
CA ILE A 274 -15.53 8.28 14.72
C ILE A 274 -14.50 7.36 15.38
N ILE A 275 -13.79 7.81 16.41
CA ILE A 275 -12.82 6.99 17.13
C ILE A 275 -13.48 5.75 17.75
N THR A 276 -14.65 5.91 18.34
CA THR A 276 -15.40 4.78 18.90
C THR A 276 -15.83 3.80 17.81
N ALA A 277 -16.27 4.30 16.65
CA ALA A 277 -16.65 3.46 15.51
C ALA A 277 -15.43 2.70 14.94
N LEU A 278 -14.26 3.35 14.81
CA LEU A 278 -13.04 2.68 14.39
C LEU A 278 -12.64 1.52 15.33
N ARG A 279 -12.79 1.69 16.63
CA ARG A 279 -12.50 0.63 17.62
C ARG A 279 -13.47 -0.55 17.54
N LYS A 280 -14.72 -0.31 17.14
CA LYS A 280 -15.74 -1.35 16.96
C LYS A 280 -15.69 -1.99 15.58
N LEU A 281 -14.95 -1.40 14.63
CA LEU A 281 -14.92 -1.86 13.25
C LEU A 281 -14.53 -3.34 13.11
N PRO A 282 -13.52 -3.88 13.81
CA PRO A 282 -13.18 -5.30 13.75
C PRO A 282 -14.34 -6.22 14.12
N GLU A 283 -15.05 -5.92 15.21
CA GLU A 283 -16.23 -6.68 15.67
C GLU A 283 -17.35 -6.68 14.59
N ILE A 284 -17.66 -5.50 14.03
CA ILE A 284 -18.67 -5.37 12.97
C ILE A 284 -18.25 -6.15 11.70
N MET A 285 -16.95 -6.21 11.41
CA MET A 285 -16.42 -6.99 10.28
C MET A 285 -16.58 -8.49 10.53
N GLU A 286 -16.30 -8.98 11.74
CA GLU A 286 -16.54 -10.39 12.11
C GLU A 286 -18.02 -10.76 11.93
N GLU A 287 -18.93 -9.93 12.41
CA GLU A 287 -20.38 -10.11 12.21
C GLU A 287 -20.74 -10.15 10.71
N THR A 288 -20.12 -9.26 9.89
CA THR A 288 -20.36 -9.19 8.45
C THR A 288 -19.86 -10.45 7.75
N LEU A 289 -18.73 -11.02 8.16
CA LEU A 289 -18.18 -12.24 7.61
C LEU A 289 -19.09 -13.48 7.87
N CYS A 290 -19.93 -13.43 8.90
CA CYS A 290 -20.92 -14.47 9.15
C CYS A 290 -22.02 -14.54 8.06
N LEU A 291 -22.17 -13.51 7.22
CA LEU A 291 -23.14 -13.50 6.11
C LEU A 291 -22.71 -14.34 4.90
N LYS A 292 -21.58 -15.07 4.97
CA LYS A 292 -21.02 -15.85 3.87
C LYS A 292 -22.05 -16.74 3.17
N ASP A 293 -22.83 -17.50 3.93
CA ASP A 293 -23.77 -18.48 3.36
C ASP A 293 -24.95 -17.80 2.65
N GLU A 294 -25.37 -16.63 3.13
CA GLU A 294 -26.38 -15.83 2.46
C GLU A 294 -25.86 -15.24 1.16
N ILE A 295 -24.62 -14.73 1.16
CA ILE A 295 -23.94 -14.20 -0.02
C ILE A 295 -23.77 -15.31 -1.07
N ILE A 296 -23.36 -16.52 -0.66
CA ILE A 296 -23.23 -17.66 -1.59
C ILE A 296 -24.56 -17.99 -2.27
N LYS A 297 -25.69 -17.93 -1.55
CA LYS A 297 -27.01 -18.14 -2.16
C LYS A 297 -27.31 -17.11 -3.24
N ILE A 298 -27.07 -15.83 -2.96
CA ILE A 298 -27.26 -14.73 -3.92
C ILE A 298 -26.31 -14.92 -5.12
N CYS A 299 -25.05 -15.28 -4.88
CA CYS A 299 -24.07 -15.45 -5.95
C CYS A 299 -24.42 -16.60 -6.91
N LYS A 300 -25.11 -17.64 -6.47
CA LYS A 300 -25.57 -18.72 -7.35
C LYS A 300 -26.52 -18.23 -8.45
N ASP A 301 -27.40 -17.29 -8.12
CA ASP A 301 -28.35 -16.72 -9.07
C ASP A 301 -27.66 -15.75 -10.07
N ILE A 302 -26.52 -15.19 -9.68
CA ILE A 302 -25.74 -14.23 -10.48
C ILE A 302 -24.69 -14.94 -11.34
N ALA A 303 -24.17 -16.08 -10.88
CA ALA A 303 -23.02 -16.77 -11.50
C ALA A 303 -23.24 -17.17 -12.97
N GLU A 304 -24.49 -17.40 -13.39
CA GLU A 304 -24.84 -17.74 -14.77
C GLU A 304 -25.06 -16.50 -15.68
N LYS A 305 -24.90 -15.28 -15.16
CA LYS A 305 -25.11 -14.06 -15.93
C LYS A 305 -23.82 -13.62 -16.60
N GLU A 306 -23.93 -13.20 -17.87
CA GLU A 306 -22.79 -12.73 -18.66
C GLU A 306 -22.29 -11.35 -18.23
N ASN A 307 -23.16 -10.53 -17.62
CA ASN A 307 -22.85 -9.15 -17.23
C ASN A 307 -23.37 -8.84 -15.83
N ALA A 308 -22.60 -8.05 -15.08
CA ALA A 308 -22.99 -7.51 -13.79
C ALA A 308 -22.80 -5.99 -13.74
N LEU A 309 -23.73 -5.29 -13.09
CA LEU A 309 -23.67 -3.86 -12.91
C LEU A 309 -23.63 -3.53 -11.41
N PHE A 310 -22.57 -2.83 -10.97
CA PHE A 310 -22.40 -2.37 -9.60
C PHE A 310 -22.84 -0.90 -9.51
N LEU A 311 -23.83 -0.63 -8.70
CA LEU A 311 -24.41 0.72 -8.56
C LEU A 311 -24.08 1.31 -7.19
N GLY A 312 -23.73 2.59 -7.17
CA GLY A 312 -23.45 3.35 -5.97
C GLY A 312 -23.56 4.85 -6.21
N ARG A 313 -23.88 5.62 -5.16
CA ARG A 313 -23.95 7.08 -5.19
C ARG A 313 -23.24 7.68 -3.98
N GLY A 314 -22.65 8.87 -4.13
CA GLY A 314 -21.85 9.51 -3.08
C GLY A 314 -20.66 8.65 -2.69
N ILE A 315 -20.49 8.41 -1.39
CA ILE A 315 -19.39 7.57 -0.86
C ILE A 315 -19.46 6.11 -1.31
N PHE A 316 -20.63 5.61 -1.72
CA PHE A 316 -20.80 4.24 -2.20
C PHE A 316 -20.43 4.07 -3.67
N TYR A 317 -20.27 5.14 -4.44
CA TYR A 317 -19.83 5.05 -5.83
C TYR A 317 -18.42 4.42 -5.98
N PRO A 318 -17.38 4.88 -5.25
CA PRO A 318 -16.08 4.21 -5.29
C PRO A 318 -16.11 2.78 -4.71
N ILE A 319 -17.00 2.47 -3.78
CA ILE A 319 -17.19 1.09 -3.28
C ILE A 319 -17.79 0.20 -4.38
N ALA A 320 -18.79 0.68 -5.11
CA ALA A 320 -19.34 -0.05 -6.26
C ALA A 320 -18.27 -0.29 -7.34
N LYS A 321 -17.39 0.69 -7.60
CA LYS A 321 -16.25 0.53 -8.50
C LYS A 321 -15.25 -0.52 -8.02
N GLU A 322 -14.99 -0.57 -6.72
CA GLU A 322 -14.12 -1.60 -6.13
C GLU A 322 -14.74 -2.98 -6.28
N GLY A 323 -16.04 -3.15 -6.01
CA GLY A 323 -16.74 -4.41 -6.25
C GLY A 323 -16.69 -4.84 -7.71
N ALA A 324 -16.90 -3.92 -8.65
CA ALA A 324 -16.77 -4.20 -10.08
C ALA A 324 -15.34 -4.60 -10.47
N LEU A 325 -14.32 -3.96 -9.87
CA LEU A 325 -12.92 -4.32 -10.09
C LEU A 325 -12.64 -5.73 -9.58
N LYS A 326 -13.12 -6.09 -8.38
CA LYS A 326 -12.93 -7.44 -7.82
C LYS A 326 -13.54 -8.50 -8.72
N LEU A 327 -14.77 -8.30 -9.19
CA LEU A 327 -15.40 -9.28 -10.11
C LEU A 327 -14.67 -9.37 -11.45
N LYS A 328 -14.04 -8.29 -11.92
CA LYS A 328 -13.27 -8.28 -13.17
C LYS A 328 -11.91 -8.98 -13.05
N GLU A 329 -11.29 -8.94 -11.86
CA GLU A 329 -9.95 -9.49 -11.62
C GLU A 329 -9.95 -11.00 -11.36
N ILE A 330 -11.11 -11.57 -10.99
CA ILE A 330 -11.29 -12.98 -10.61
C ILE A 330 -12.21 -13.67 -11.59
#